data_895d3780d3b2191d2ff8f9e36bf1c56a
#
_entry.id   895d3780d3b2191d2ff8f9e36bf1c56a
#
_cell.length_a   1.000
_cell.length_b   1.000
_cell.length_c   1.000
_cell.angle_alpha   90.00
_cell.angle_beta   90.00
_cell.angle_gamma   90.00
#
_symmetry.space_group_name_H-M   'P 1'
#
loop_
_entity.id
_entity.type
_entity.pdbx_description
1 polymer ?
#
loop_
_entity_poly.entity_id
_entity_poly.type
_entity_poly.pdbx_seq_one_letter_code
_entity_poly.pdbx_strand_id
1 'polypeptide(L)'
;MKRKPRWSGASVLAVVFCAFAVHAAAQGDAKRGSYLAKAAGCVGCHTEAKEGAPAFAGGRALKTPFGTFYGPNITPDPKAGIGKWSEEDFIRAMRHGRRPDGANYFPAFPYTSFTKIRENDLRDLWAYLKSLPPSSQPSRPHQLGFFYRWRFLVTLWKWLYFTPGAFVSIPGATEAVNRGAYLVQALGHCGECHTPRNFLGGSRSSRYLAGGKVDGKDVPNLTPAGLKKWSDRDLQQFLVAGMTPDGDFPSETMAEVINNTTSKLTPEDLAAMVAYLRVLPALPD
;
A
#
# COMPACT_ATOMS: atom_id res chain seq x y z
N MET A 1 81.44 33.90 -23.73
CA MET A 1 80.91 32.62 -23.19
C MET A 1 79.65 32.93 -22.45
N LYS A 2 78.44 32.61 -23.02
CA LYS A 2 77.10 32.88 -22.42
C LYS A 2 76.55 31.57 -21.89
N ARG A 3 76.31 31.44 -20.56
CA ARG A 3 75.73 30.29 -19.97
C ARG A 3 74.18 30.42 -20.07
N LYS A 4 73.51 29.39 -20.55
CA LYS A 4 72.06 29.27 -20.57
C LYS A 4 71.58 28.73 -19.23
N PRO A 5 70.41 29.19 -18.69
CA PRO A 5 69.84 28.60 -17.50
C PRO A 5 69.10 27.30 -17.81
N ARG A 6 69.26 26.25 -16.99
CA ARG A 6 68.51 25.00 -17.02
C ARG A 6 67.24 25.16 -16.15
N TRP A 7 66.11 25.06 -16.79
CA TRP A 7 64.83 24.97 -16.10
C TRP A 7 64.55 23.48 -15.83
N SER A 8 64.52 23.12 -14.52
CA SER A 8 64.07 21.83 -14.08
C SER A 8 62.53 21.93 -13.83
N GLY A 9 61.76 21.40 -14.74
CA GLY A 9 60.29 21.29 -14.56
C GLY A 9 59.96 20.13 -13.61
N ALA A 10 59.56 20.43 -12.41
CA ALA A 10 58.91 19.48 -11.52
C ALA A 10 57.42 19.52 -11.81
N SER A 11 56.90 18.52 -12.55
CA SER A 11 55.45 18.32 -12.72
C SER A 11 54.88 17.73 -11.44
N VAL A 12 54.15 18.55 -10.67
CA VAL A 12 53.33 18.06 -9.56
C VAL A 12 52.04 17.49 -10.12
N LEU A 13 51.93 16.17 -10.16
CA LEU A 13 50.68 15.48 -10.45
C LEU A 13 49.78 15.60 -9.21
N ALA A 14 48.80 16.51 -9.24
CA ALA A 14 47.75 16.56 -8.25
C ALA A 14 46.74 15.43 -8.50
N VAL A 15 46.81 14.36 -7.70
CA VAL A 15 45.81 13.30 -7.70
C VAL A 15 44.59 13.81 -6.89
N VAL A 16 43.53 14.19 -7.63
CA VAL A 16 42.24 14.54 -7.03
C VAL A 16 41.56 13.25 -6.61
N PHE A 17 41.58 12.93 -5.33
CA PHE A 17 40.74 11.89 -4.72
C PHE A 17 39.30 12.40 -4.67
N CYS A 18 38.48 12.04 -5.66
CA CYS A 18 37.03 12.16 -5.55
C CYS A 18 36.55 11.12 -4.52
N ALA A 19 36.36 11.51 -3.27
CA ALA A 19 35.66 10.72 -2.28
C ALA A 19 34.18 10.65 -2.67
N PHE A 20 33.79 9.56 -3.33
CA PHE A 20 32.39 9.23 -3.46
C PHE A 20 31.84 8.91 -2.06
N ALA A 21 31.13 9.85 -1.46
CA ALA A 21 30.32 9.58 -0.29
C ALA A 21 29.24 8.57 -0.69
N VAL A 22 29.51 7.30 -0.43
CA VAL A 22 28.46 6.25 -0.48
C VAL A 22 27.48 6.59 0.63
N HIS A 23 26.38 7.23 0.27
CA HIS A 23 25.26 7.37 1.17
C HIS A 23 24.74 5.97 1.45
N ALA A 24 25.12 5.39 2.59
CA ALA A 24 24.48 4.18 3.08
C ALA A 24 22.98 4.51 3.21
N ALA A 25 22.15 3.89 2.38
CA ALA A 25 20.72 4.01 2.50
C ALA A 25 20.35 3.60 3.93
N ALA A 26 19.62 4.46 4.64
CA ALA A 26 19.25 4.18 6.02
C ALA A 26 18.49 2.84 6.04
N GLN A 27 18.95 1.92 6.88
CA GLN A 27 18.30 0.63 7.08
C GLN A 27 16.88 0.90 7.62
N GLY A 28 15.86 0.21 7.05
CA GLY A 28 14.47 0.40 7.45
C GLY A 28 14.25 0.02 8.94
N ASP A 29 13.32 0.72 9.58
CA ASP A 29 12.91 0.48 10.97
C ASP A 29 11.78 -0.57 11.01
N ALA A 30 12.09 -1.79 11.45
CA ALA A 30 11.12 -2.88 11.55
C ALA A 30 9.97 -2.60 12.55
N LYS A 31 10.20 -1.81 13.61
CA LYS A 31 9.15 -1.45 14.57
C LYS A 31 8.15 -0.50 13.92
N ARG A 32 8.63 0.52 13.22
CA ARG A 32 7.77 1.42 12.42
C ARG A 32 7.10 0.65 11.28
N GLY A 33 7.82 -0.26 10.62
CA GLY A 33 7.29 -1.16 9.60
C GLY A 33 6.14 -2.04 10.08
N SER A 34 6.21 -2.54 11.32
CA SER A 34 5.11 -3.29 11.95
C SER A 34 3.83 -2.46 12.06
N TYR A 35 3.95 -1.19 12.47
CA TYR A 35 2.81 -0.28 12.50
C TYR A 35 2.24 -0.02 11.09
N LEU A 36 3.12 0.24 10.13
CA LEU A 36 2.72 0.47 8.73
C LEU A 36 2.03 -0.76 8.12
N ALA A 37 2.49 -1.97 8.44
CA ALA A 37 1.87 -3.21 7.97
C ALA A 37 0.44 -3.40 8.52
N LYS A 38 0.18 -2.95 9.77
CA LYS A 38 -1.17 -2.89 10.34
C LYS A 38 -2.01 -1.83 9.60
N ALA A 39 -1.47 -0.62 9.42
CA ALA A 39 -2.15 0.46 8.71
C ALA A 39 -2.47 0.11 7.25
N ALA A 40 -1.65 -0.73 6.62
CA ALA A 40 -1.85 -1.23 5.26
C ALA A 40 -2.69 -2.51 5.17
N GLY A 41 -3.15 -3.05 6.30
CA GLY A 41 -4.00 -4.24 6.33
C GLY A 41 -3.36 -5.51 5.76
N CYS A 42 -2.01 -5.59 5.73
CA CYS A 42 -1.30 -6.69 5.07
C CYS A 42 -1.74 -8.08 5.57
N VAL A 43 -1.98 -8.22 6.87
CA VAL A 43 -2.38 -9.48 7.50
C VAL A 43 -3.72 -10.00 6.95
N GLY A 44 -4.68 -9.12 6.63
CA GLY A 44 -6.01 -9.50 6.14
C GLY A 44 -5.98 -10.26 4.82
N CYS A 45 -5.07 -9.90 3.92
CA CYS A 45 -4.92 -10.58 2.62
C CYS A 45 -3.88 -11.70 2.65
N HIS A 46 -2.87 -11.59 3.52
CA HIS A 46 -1.72 -12.50 3.54
C HIS A 46 -1.75 -13.54 4.66
N THR A 47 -2.90 -13.71 5.33
CA THR A 47 -3.11 -14.76 6.34
C THR A 47 -4.39 -15.52 6.01
N GLU A 48 -4.37 -16.83 6.05
CA GLU A 48 -5.57 -17.65 5.81
C GLU A 48 -6.63 -17.38 6.90
N ALA A 49 -7.90 -17.27 6.51
CA ALA A 49 -9.01 -17.11 7.44
C ALA A 49 -9.34 -18.43 8.14
N LYS A 50 -8.40 -18.93 8.93
CA LYS A 50 -8.50 -20.18 9.69
C LYS A 50 -7.83 -19.95 11.04
N GLU A 51 -8.42 -20.45 12.09
CA GLU A 51 -7.83 -20.42 13.43
C GLU A 51 -6.44 -21.07 13.44
N GLY A 52 -5.48 -20.40 14.09
CA GLY A 52 -4.09 -20.86 14.16
C GLY A 52 -3.28 -20.73 12.86
N ALA A 53 -3.84 -20.12 11.81
CA ALA A 53 -3.08 -19.91 10.57
C ALA A 53 -1.85 -19.02 10.82
N PRO A 54 -0.65 -19.41 10.30
CA PRO A 54 0.54 -18.59 10.47
C PRO A 54 0.35 -17.22 9.77
N ALA A 55 0.60 -16.14 10.52
CA ALA A 55 0.48 -14.79 10.00
C ALA A 55 1.41 -14.57 8.80
N PHE A 56 0.93 -13.89 7.77
CA PHE A 56 1.64 -13.59 6.52
C PHE A 56 2.05 -14.80 5.66
N ALA A 57 1.63 -16.02 6.04
CA ALA A 57 1.92 -17.23 5.28
C ALA A 57 1.04 -17.43 4.03
N GLY A 58 0.15 -16.50 3.74
CA GLY A 58 -0.74 -16.55 2.58
C GLY A 58 -1.97 -17.43 2.77
N GLY A 59 -2.61 -17.79 1.66
CA GLY A 59 -3.74 -18.72 1.65
C GLY A 59 -5.13 -18.05 1.66
N ARG A 60 -5.23 -16.77 2.03
CA ARG A 60 -6.52 -16.03 2.02
C ARG A 60 -7.12 -16.00 0.62
N ALA A 61 -8.35 -16.47 0.50
CA ALA A 61 -9.12 -16.40 -0.73
C ALA A 61 -9.85 -15.05 -0.84
N LEU A 62 -9.64 -14.35 -1.95
CA LEU A 62 -10.28 -13.08 -2.30
C LEU A 62 -11.17 -13.35 -3.52
N LYS A 63 -12.46 -13.47 -3.31
CA LYS A 63 -13.44 -13.68 -4.39
C LYS A 63 -13.68 -12.37 -5.13
N THR A 64 -13.73 -12.42 -6.44
CA THR A 64 -13.98 -11.26 -7.30
C THR A 64 -14.79 -11.68 -8.54
N PRO A 65 -15.41 -10.78 -9.30
CA PRO A 65 -16.05 -11.10 -10.57
C PRO A 65 -15.12 -11.75 -11.61
N PHE A 66 -13.80 -11.64 -11.45
CA PHE A 66 -12.78 -12.19 -12.35
C PHE A 66 -12.31 -13.60 -11.94
N GLY A 67 -12.73 -14.06 -10.78
CA GLY A 67 -12.33 -15.31 -10.15
C GLY A 67 -11.76 -15.12 -8.75
N THR A 68 -11.18 -16.18 -8.20
CA THR A 68 -10.61 -16.16 -6.85
C THR A 68 -9.10 -15.90 -6.91
N PHE A 69 -8.67 -14.82 -6.29
CA PHE A 69 -7.27 -14.56 -6.01
C PHE A 69 -6.89 -15.13 -4.65
N TYR A 70 -5.65 -15.54 -4.49
CA TYR A 70 -5.12 -15.99 -3.20
C TYR A 70 -3.97 -15.08 -2.79
N GLY A 71 -4.03 -14.57 -1.55
CA GLY A 71 -2.91 -13.85 -0.96
C GLY A 71 -1.68 -14.75 -0.88
N PRO A 72 -0.52 -14.36 -1.43
CA PRO A 72 0.68 -15.17 -1.36
C PRO A 72 1.31 -15.13 0.03
N ASN A 73 2.19 -16.09 0.30
CA ASN A 73 3.10 -16.07 1.43
C ASN A 73 4.12 -14.93 1.24
N ILE A 74 4.17 -14.00 2.20
CA ILE A 74 5.11 -12.88 2.22
C ILE A 74 6.05 -12.92 3.43
N THR A 75 6.17 -14.09 4.07
CA THR A 75 7.19 -14.33 5.09
C THR A 75 8.59 -14.41 4.46
N PRO A 76 9.68 -14.28 5.24
CA PRO A 76 11.04 -14.35 4.71
C PRO A 76 11.51 -15.78 4.38
N ASP A 77 10.59 -16.72 4.18
CA ASP A 77 10.95 -18.05 3.69
C ASP A 77 11.53 -17.97 2.27
N PRO A 78 12.72 -18.58 2.01
CA PRO A 78 13.40 -18.44 0.73
C PRO A 78 12.78 -19.27 -0.41
N LYS A 79 11.86 -20.20 -0.11
CA LYS A 79 11.21 -21.06 -1.12
C LYS A 79 9.73 -20.70 -1.31
N ALA A 80 9.01 -20.56 -0.21
CA ALA A 80 7.56 -20.34 -0.24
C ALA A 80 7.17 -18.86 -0.16
N GLY A 81 8.02 -18.01 0.42
CA GLY A 81 7.79 -16.58 0.65
C GLY A 81 8.67 -15.66 -0.19
N ILE A 82 8.96 -14.49 0.37
CA ILE A 82 9.76 -13.43 -0.27
C ILE A 82 11.22 -13.38 0.22
N GLY A 83 11.72 -14.47 0.83
CA GLY A 83 13.05 -14.51 1.43
C GLY A 83 14.21 -14.24 0.46
N LYS A 84 14.03 -14.59 -0.83
CA LYS A 84 15.02 -14.35 -1.91
C LYS A 84 14.90 -12.98 -2.58
N TRP A 85 13.89 -12.19 -2.23
CA TRP A 85 13.73 -10.86 -2.83
C TRP A 85 14.76 -9.88 -2.28
N SER A 86 15.17 -8.95 -3.12
CA SER A 86 15.84 -7.75 -2.68
C SER A 86 14.85 -6.69 -2.20
N GLU A 87 15.33 -5.64 -1.54
CA GLU A 87 14.52 -4.48 -1.17
C GLU A 87 13.93 -3.81 -2.43
N GLU A 88 14.71 -3.73 -3.50
CA GLU A 88 14.28 -3.17 -4.78
C GLU A 88 13.17 -3.99 -5.43
N ASP A 89 13.19 -5.33 -5.29
CA ASP A 89 12.12 -6.20 -5.76
C ASP A 89 10.82 -5.89 -5.03
N PHE A 90 10.89 -5.73 -3.71
CA PHE A 90 9.74 -5.36 -2.88
C PHE A 90 9.22 -3.97 -3.24
N ILE A 91 10.09 -2.96 -3.31
CA ILE A 91 9.70 -1.60 -3.69
C ILE A 91 9.07 -1.60 -5.09
N ARG A 92 9.63 -2.32 -6.05
CA ARG A 92 9.09 -2.44 -7.41
C ARG A 92 7.71 -3.11 -7.42
N ALA A 93 7.49 -4.13 -6.58
CA ALA A 93 6.19 -4.76 -6.43
C ALA A 93 5.14 -3.76 -5.90
N MET A 94 5.46 -3.02 -4.85
CA MET A 94 4.58 -2.03 -4.24
C MET A 94 4.34 -0.81 -5.14
N ARG A 95 5.40 -0.30 -5.76
CA ARG A 95 5.40 0.93 -6.56
C ARG A 95 4.78 0.74 -7.94
N HIS A 96 5.10 -0.39 -8.57
CA HIS A 96 4.78 -0.61 -9.98
C HIS A 96 3.91 -1.85 -10.21
N GLY A 97 3.53 -2.59 -9.17
CA GLY A 97 2.78 -3.84 -9.35
C GLY A 97 3.50 -4.82 -10.27
N ARG A 98 4.84 -4.95 -10.14
CA ARG A 98 5.67 -5.86 -10.93
C ARG A 98 6.39 -6.86 -10.03
N ARG A 99 6.39 -8.11 -10.47
CA ARG A 99 7.10 -9.22 -9.83
C ARG A 99 8.61 -9.14 -10.12
N PRO A 100 9.46 -9.87 -9.36
CA PRO A 100 10.90 -9.97 -9.66
C PRO A 100 11.18 -10.51 -11.06
N ASP A 101 10.35 -11.43 -11.57
CA ASP A 101 10.44 -11.97 -12.94
C ASP A 101 9.92 -10.99 -14.04
N GLY A 102 9.55 -9.77 -13.67
CA GLY A 102 9.04 -8.74 -14.57
C GLY A 102 7.56 -8.82 -14.91
N ALA A 103 6.86 -9.90 -14.53
CA ALA A 103 5.43 -10.04 -14.78
C ALA A 103 4.60 -9.06 -13.95
N ASN A 104 3.45 -8.62 -14.49
CA ASN A 104 2.52 -7.76 -13.75
C ASN A 104 1.81 -8.54 -12.63
N TYR A 105 1.61 -7.90 -11.48
CA TYR A 105 0.57 -8.32 -10.55
C TYR A 105 -0.80 -7.93 -11.06
N PHE A 106 -1.82 -8.72 -10.70
CA PHE A 106 -3.21 -8.32 -10.89
C PHE A 106 -3.58 -7.22 -9.90
N PRO A 107 -4.51 -6.30 -10.25
CA PRO A 107 -4.90 -5.19 -9.38
C PRO A 107 -5.72 -5.62 -8.14
N ALA A 108 -5.94 -6.91 -7.91
CA ALA A 108 -6.34 -7.45 -6.61
C ALA A 108 -5.27 -7.24 -5.52
N PHE A 109 -4.00 -7.11 -5.91
CA PHE A 109 -2.97 -6.51 -5.09
C PHE A 109 -3.07 -4.99 -5.29
N PRO A 110 -3.38 -4.18 -4.23
CA PRO A 110 -3.75 -2.78 -4.39
C PRO A 110 -2.54 -1.86 -4.62
N TYR A 111 -1.65 -2.23 -5.57
CA TYR A 111 -0.51 -1.40 -5.95
C TYR A 111 -0.93 -0.03 -6.52
N THR A 112 -2.18 0.09 -6.97
CA THR A 112 -2.79 1.36 -7.38
C THR A 112 -2.84 2.39 -6.25
N SER A 113 -2.98 1.93 -5.03
CA SER A 113 -2.92 2.72 -3.80
C SER A 113 -1.52 2.69 -3.19
N PHE A 114 -0.90 1.51 -3.09
CA PHE A 114 0.42 1.33 -2.48
C PHE A 114 1.56 2.05 -3.21
N THR A 115 1.39 2.36 -4.50
CA THR A 115 2.33 3.24 -5.22
C THR A 115 2.54 4.59 -4.52
N LYS A 116 1.55 5.04 -3.73
CA LYS A 116 1.62 6.30 -2.96
C LYS A 116 2.40 6.17 -1.64
N ILE A 117 2.76 4.98 -1.19
CA ILE A 117 3.53 4.81 0.05
C ILE A 117 4.89 5.48 -0.13
N ARG A 118 5.32 6.28 0.85
CA ARG A 118 6.62 6.96 0.85
C ARG A 118 7.75 5.93 0.84
N GLU A 119 8.87 6.25 0.21
CA GLU A 119 9.96 5.30 0.05
C GLU A 119 10.54 4.81 1.38
N ASN A 120 10.74 5.72 2.34
CA ASN A 120 11.20 5.33 3.68
C ASN A 120 10.22 4.37 4.37
N ASP A 121 8.92 4.57 4.17
CA ASP A 121 7.90 3.67 4.73
C ASP A 121 7.89 2.30 4.04
N LEU A 122 8.22 2.23 2.74
CA LEU A 122 8.43 0.95 2.04
C LEU A 122 9.66 0.20 2.59
N ARG A 123 10.75 0.92 2.89
CA ARG A 123 11.96 0.33 3.51
C ARG A 123 11.66 -0.22 4.90
N ASP A 124 10.87 0.49 5.70
CA ASP A 124 10.46 0.01 7.03
C ASP A 124 9.54 -1.21 6.94
N LEU A 125 8.57 -1.19 6.01
CA LEU A 125 7.74 -2.36 5.72
C LEU A 125 8.58 -3.57 5.33
N TRP A 126 9.59 -3.36 4.47
CA TRP A 126 10.52 -4.41 4.07
C TRP A 126 11.30 -4.95 5.28
N ALA A 127 11.88 -4.07 6.09
CA ALA A 127 12.61 -4.47 7.30
C ALA A 127 11.72 -5.29 8.25
N TYR A 128 10.45 -4.90 8.42
CA TYR A 128 9.49 -5.65 9.22
C TYR A 128 9.20 -7.04 8.60
N LEU A 129 8.88 -7.12 7.31
CA LEU A 129 8.58 -8.40 6.66
C LEU A 129 9.77 -9.37 6.71
N LYS A 130 10.99 -8.85 6.62
CA LYS A 130 12.22 -9.66 6.77
C LYS A 130 12.47 -10.12 8.19
N SER A 131 11.89 -9.47 9.20
CA SER A 131 11.99 -9.87 10.61
C SER A 131 10.96 -10.90 11.06
N LEU A 132 9.97 -11.22 10.21
CA LEU A 132 8.92 -12.19 10.53
C LEU A 132 9.47 -13.63 10.61
N PRO A 133 8.83 -14.50 11.39
CA PRO A 133 9.12 -15.93 11.33
C PRO A 133 8.87 -16.48 9.93
N PRO A 134 9.80 -17.26 9.34
CA PRO A 134 9.58 -17.87 8.04
C PRO A 134 8.50 -18.97 8.12
N SER A 135 7.66 -19.07 7.07
CA SER A 135 6.68 -20.15 6.93
C SER A 135 6.89 -20.87 5.61
N SER A 136 6.99 -22.18 5.65
CA SER A 136 7.13 -23.02 4.45
C SER A 136 5.80 -23.27 3.70
N GLN A 137 4.69 -22.64 4.13
CA GLN A 137 3.39 -22.80 3.47
C GLN A 137 3.46 -22.28 2.02
N PRO A 138 3.18 -23.14 1.02
CA PRO A 138 3.26 -22.71 -0.37
C PRO A 138 2.12 -21.75 -0.74
N SER A 139 2.43 -20.75 -1.57
CA SER A 139 1.41 -19.85 -2.12
C SER A 139 0.47 -20.63 -3.05
N ARG A 140 -0.84 -20.41 -2.91
CA ARG A 140 -1.85 -21.02 -3.77
C ARG A 140 -1.93 -20.31 -5.13
N PRO A 141 -2.06 -21.02 -6.26
CA PRO A 141 -2.32 -20.42 -7.56
C PRO A 141 -3.71 -19.77 -7.60
N HIS A 142 -3.82 -18.65 -8.29
CA HIS A 142 -5.12 -17.99 -8.50
C HIS A 142 -6.05 -18.85 -9.37
N GLN A 143 -7.33 -18.83 -9.08
CA GLN A 143 -8.38 -19.51 -9.83
C GLN A 143 -9.19 -18.45 -10.62
N LEU A 144 -8.70 -18.12 -11.82
CA LEU A 144 -9.26 -17.06 -12.65
C LEU A 144 -9.98 -17.63 -13.88
N GLY A 145 -10.98 -16.91 -14.35
CA GLY A 145 -11.61 -17.19 -15.64
C GLY A 145 -10.60 -17.19 -16.79
N PHE A 146 -10.88 -17.94 -17.84
CA PHE A 146 -9.94 -18.22 -18.94
C PHE A 146 -9.25 -16.96 -19.48
N PHE A 147 -10.00 -15.91 -19.78
CA PHE A 147 -9.47 -14.66 -20.32
C PHE A 147 -8.65 -13.84 -19.29
N TYR A 148 -9.00 -13.93 -18.01
CA TYR A 148 -8.34 -13.15 -16.96
C TYR A 148 -7.00 -13.72 -16.48
N ARG A 149 -6.60 -14.89 -16.97
CA ARG A 149 -5.29 -15.49 -16.65
C ARG A 149 -4.11 -14.81 -17.38
N TRP A 150 -4.40 -14.08 -18.44
CA TRP A 150 -3.36 -13.50 -19.31
C TRP A 150 -2.83 -12.19 -18.74
N ARG A 151 -1.68 -12.27 -18.09
CA ARG A 151 -1.03 -11.12 -17.42
C ARG A 151 -0.63 -9.98 -18.37
N PHE A 152 -0.48 -10.22 -19.68
CA PHE A 152 -0.22 -9.15 -20.62
C PHE A 152 -1.41 -8.17 -20.74
N LEU A 153 -2.65 -8.62 -20.55
CA LEU A 153 -3.82 -7.75 -20.52
C LEU A 153 -3.78 -6.75 -19.36
N VAL A 154 -3.10 -7.10 -18.27
CA VAL A 154 -2.85 -6.18 -17.15
C VAL A 154 -1.96 -5.00 -17.57
N THR A 155 -1.08 -5.17 -18.57
CA THR A 155 -0.28 -4.05 -19.10
C THR A 155 -1.16 -2.98 -19.73
N LEU A 156 -2.14 -3.39 -20.55
CA LEU A 156 -3.11 -2.47 -21.14
C LEU A 156 -3.99 -1.83 -20.07
N TRP A 157 -4.47 -2.63 -19.11
CA TRP A 157 -5.25 -2.13 -17.98
C TRP A 157 -4.48 -1.09 -17.17
N LYS A 158 -3.18 -1.32 -16.87
CA LYS A 158 -2.32 -0.36 -16.17
C LYS A 158 -2.14 0.93 -16.95
N TRP A 159 -1.98 0.85 -18.26
CA TRP A 159 -1.88 2.03 -19.09
C TRP A 159 -3.13 2.92 -19.01
N LEU A 160 -4.32 2.31 -18.88
CA LEU A 160 -5.59 3.04 -18.78
C LEU A 160 -5.91 3.56 -17.38
N TYR A 161 -5.52 2.83 -16.31
CA TYR A 161 -6.05 3.05 -14.97
C TYR A 161 -4.99 3.21 -13.88
N PHE A 162 -3.73 3.18 -14.22
CA PHE A 162 -2.66 3.21 -13.22
C PHE A 162 -1.59 4.27 -13.56
N THR A 163 -1.44 5.23 -12.66
CA THR A 163 -0.32 6.19 -12.69
C THR A 163 0.53 5.97 -11.45
N PRO A 164 1.77 5.47 -11.60
CA PRO A 164 2.67 5.29 -10.47
C PRO A 164 3.14 6.64 -9.92
N GLY A 165 3.33 6.72 -8.61
CA GLY A 165 3.85 7.93 -7.98
C GLY A 165 3.69 7.91 -6.45
N ALA A 166 4.68 8.44 -5.74
CA ALA A 166 4.61 8.61 -4.29
C ALA A 166 3.54 9.63 -3.91
N PHE A 167 3.05 9.55 -2.67
CA PHE A 167 2.12 10.52 -2.11
C PHE A 167 2.71 11.93 -2.16
N VAL A 168 1.93 12.86 -2.66
CA VAL A 168 2.23 14.28 -2.66
C VAL A 168 1.27 14.96 -1.67
N SER A 169 1.83 15.76 -0.77
CA SER A 169 1.03 16.54 0.18
C SER A 169 0.11 17.52 -0.54
N ILE A 170 -1.09 17.69 -0.02
CA ILE A 170 -2.09 18.62 -0.53
C ILE A 170 -1.64 20.05 -0.17
N PRO A 171 -1.40 20.93 -1.16
CA PRO A 171 -0.97 22.27 -0.88
C PRO A 171 -1.98 23.03 -0.01
N GLY A 172 -1.50 23.75 1.01
CA GLY A 172 -2.35 24.54 1.92
C GLY A 172 -3.13 23.73 2.95
N ALA A 173 -3.13 22.39 2.89
CA ALA A 173 -3.74 21.56 3.92
C ALA A 173 -2.87 21.45 5.18
N THR A 174 -3.52 21.28 6.33
CA THR A 174 -2.83 21.05 7.61
C THR A 174 -2.04 19.75 7.60
N GLU A 175 -1.10 19.59 8.52
CA GLU A 175 -0.36 18.34 8.70
C GLU A 175 -1.30 17.16 9.00
N ALA A 176 -2.31 17.35 9.85
CA ALA A 176 -3.31 16.33 10.16
C ALA A 176 -4.08 15.89 8.92
N VAL A 177 -4.54 16.82 8.08
CA VAL A 177 -5.23 16.49 6.82
C VAL A 177 -4.30 15.74 5.87
N ASN A 178 -3.05 16.16 5.72
CA ASN A 178 -2.07 15.47 4.88
C ASN A 178 -1.72 14.07 5.41
N ARG A 179 -1.63 13.91 6.74
CA ARG A 179 -1.44 12.60 7.37
C ARG A 179 -2.64 11.69 7.11
N GLY A 180 -3.85 12.20 7.29
CA GLY A 180 -5.09 11.46 7.00
C GLY A 180 -5.22 11.09 5.52
N ALA A 181 -4.89 12.00 4.61
CA ALA A 181 -4.86 11.73 3.18
C ALA A 181 -3.89 10.58 2.84
N TYR A 182 -2.71 10.59 3.43
CA TYR A 182 -1.73 9.51 3.27
C TYR A 182 -2.24 8.16 3.78
N LEU A 183 -2.85 8.15 4.97
CA LEU A 183 -3.44 6.94 5.55
C LEU A 183 -4.57 6.39 4.67
N VAL A 184 -5.51 7.24 4.24
CA VAL A 184 -6.69 6.83 3.47
C VAL A 184 -6.34 6.45 2.03
N GLN A 185 -5.44 7.20 1.36
CA GLN A 185 -5.12 7.00 -0.05
C GLN A 185 -4.06 5.95 -0.31
N ALA A 186 -3.05 5.84 0.58
CA ALA A 186 -1.89 4.99 0.39
C ALA A 186 -2.00 3.71 1.23
N LEU A 187 -1.89 3.82 2.55
CA LEU A 187 -1.82 2.67 3.45
C LEU A 187 -3.16 1.94 3.56
N GLY A 188 -4.19 2.61 4.05
CA GLY A 188 -5.52 2.02 4.26
C GLY A 188 -6.29 1.74 2.98
N HIS A 189 -5.84 2.27 1.83
CA HIS A 189 -6.41 2.08 0.48
C HIS A 189 -7.94 2.05 0.42
N CYS A 190 -8.61 2.90 1.22
CA CYS A 190 -10.06 2.93 1.39
C CYS A 190 -10.81 3.08 0.06
N GLY A 191 -10.19 3.81 -0.89
CA GLY A 191 -10.72 4.01 -2.23
C GLY A 191 -10.87 2.71 -3.05
N GLU A 192 -10.21 1.62 -2.69
CA GLU A 192 -10.34 0.35 -3.41
C GLU A 192 -11.76 -0.26 -3.27
N CYS A 193 -12.42 -0.01 -2.13
CA CYS A 193 -13.80 -0.43 -1.89
C CYS A 193 -14.79 0.74 -2.02
N HIS A 194 -14.43 1.92 -1.51
CA HIS A 194 -15.33 3.05 -1.40
C HIS A 194 -15.35 3.98 -2.63
N THR A 195 -14.76 3.57 -3.75
CA THR A 195 -14.83 4.29 -5.03
C THR A 195 -15.50 3.41 -6.10
N PRO A 196 -16.48 3.92 -6.85
CA PRO A 196 -17.14 3.13 -7.88
C PRO A 196 -16.13 2.69 -8.96
N ARG A 197 -16.34 1.50 -9.50
CA ARG A 197 -15.52 0.96 -10.59
C ARG A 197 -16.33 0.86 -11.89
N ASN A 198 -15.64 0.92 -13.01
CA ASN A 198 -16.23 0.61 -14.30
C ASN A 198 -16.22 -0.92 -14.55
N PHE A 199 -16.77 -1.35 -15.69
CA PHE A 199 -16.88 -2.77 -16.06
C PHE A 199 -15.52 -3.47 -16.25
N LEU A 200 -14.43 -2.72 -16.48
CA LEU A 200 -13.06 -3.24 -16.53
C LEU A 200 -12.37 -3.26 -15.15
N GLY A 201 -13.09 -2.92 -14.09
CA GLY A 201 -12.56 -2.86 -12.74
C GLY A 201 -11.71 -1.62 -12.44
N GLY A 202 -11.61 -0.66 -13.35
CA GLY A 202 -10.91 0.60 -13.15
C GLY A 202 -11.70 1.54 -12.22
N SER A 203 -11.05 2.17 -11.24
CA SER A 203 -11.67 3.13 -10.32
C SER A 203 -12.06 4.42 -11.03
N ARG A 204 -13.25 4.96 -10.74
CA ARG A 204 -13.72 6.27 -11.26
C ARG A 204 -13.19 7.39 -10.36
N SER A 205 -12.04 7.96 -10.72
CA SER A 205 -11.36 9.00 -9.93
C SER A 205 -12.22 10.24 -9.65
N SER A 206 -13.11 10.62 -10.57
CA SER A 206 -14.07 11.73 -10.36
C SER A 206 -15.11 11.46 -9.27
N ARG A 207 -15.23 10.21 -8.83
CA ARG A 207 -16.15 9.75 -7.78
C ARG A 207 -15.37 9.13 -6.60
N TYR A 208 -14.15 9.61 -6.36
CA TYR A 208 -13.28 9.08 -5.32
C TYR A 208 -13.97 9.11 -3.95
N LEU A 209 -14.02 7.96 -3.29
CA LEU A 209 -14.69 7.73 -1.99
C LEU A 209 -16.21 7.99 -1.97
N ALA A 210 -16.87 8.13 -3.11
CA ALA A 210 -18.32 8.38 -3.20
C ALA A 210 -19.15 7.09 -3.20
N GLY A 211 -18.69 6.05 -2.49
CA GLY A 211 -19.36 4.77 -2.42
C GLY A 211 -18.94 3.80 -3.54
N GLY A 212 -19.40 2.57 -3.46
CA GLY A 212 -19.04 1.53 -4.44
C GLY A 212 -19.82 0.25 -4.27
N LYS A 213 -19.31 -0.85 -4.84
CA LYS A 213 -19.84 -2.20 -4.64
C LYS A 213 -18.69 -3.18 -4.41
N VAL A 214 -18.84 -4.02 -3.40
CA VAL A 214 -17.94 -5.15 -3.10
C VAL A 214 -18.79 -6.40 -2.94
N ASP A 215 -18.48 -7.45 -3.70
CA ASP A 215 -19.24 -8.71 -3.73
C ASP A 215 -20.76 -8.51 -3.96
N GLY A 216 -21.12 -7.54 -4.81
CA GLY A 216 -22.50 -7.19 -5.11
C GLY A 216 -23.22 -6.35 -4.05
N LYS A 217 -22.61 -6.12 -2.88
CA LYS A 217 -23.16 -5.30 -1.79
C LYS A 217 -22.72 -3.86 -1.94
N ASP A 218 -23.60 -2.92 -1.61
CA ASP A 218 -23.29 -1.51 -1.61
C ASP A 218 -22.32 -1.15 -0.48
N VAL A 219 -21.34 -0.29 -0.80
CA VAL A 219 -20.33 0.23 0.12
C VAL A 219 -20.56 1.72 0.29
N PRO A 220 -20.59 2.25 1.53
CA PRO A 220 -21.00 3.62 1.81
C PRO A 220 -20.11 4.68 1.16
N ASN A 221 -20.73 5.84 0.91
CA ASN A 221 -20.06 7.08 0.52
C ASN A 221 -19.33 7.67 1.74
N LEU A 222 -18.02 7.86 1.63
CA LEU A 222 -17.16 8.45 2.68
C LEU A 222 -16.88 9.94 2.44
N THR A 223 -17.51 10.57 1.48
CA THR A 223 -17.42 12.04 1.33
C THR A 223 -18.33 12.74 2.34
N PRO A 224 -18.18 14.06 2.57
CA PRO A 224 -19.05 14.79 3.49
C PRO A 224 -20.55 14.63 3.22
N ALA A 225 -20.94 14.34 1.97
CA ALA A 225 -22.34 14.07 1.63
C ALA A 225 -22.88 12.80 2.29
N GLY A 226 -22.11 11.70 2.25
CA GLY A 226 -22.49 10.44 2.90
C GLY A 226 -22.31 10.47 4.42
N LEU A 227 -21.34 11.26 4.90
CA LEU A 227 -20.97 11.34 6.33
C LEU A 227 -21.68 12.47 7.10
N LYS A 228 -22.67 13.13 6.50
CA LYS A 228 -23.33 14.32 7.10
C LYS A 228 -23.99 14.08 8.46
N LYS A 229 -24.42 12.83 8.73
CA LYS A 229 -25.06 12.45 9.99
C LYS A 229 -24.08 11.96 11.08
N TRP A 230 -22.82 11.81 10.73
CA TRP A 230 -21.78 11.27 11.61
C TRP A 230 -20.99 12.40 12.24
N SER A 231 -20.84 12.42 13.55
CA SER A 231 -19.85 13.29 14.19
C SER A 231 -18.43 12.75 13.99
N ASP A 232 -17.43 13.57 14.26
CA ASP A 232 -16.02 13.12 14.20
C ASP A 232 -15.74 12.00 15.22
N ARG A 233 -16.40 12.09 16.37
CA ARG A 233 -16.33 11.07 17.43
C ARG A 233 -16.93 9.74 16.95
N ASP A 234 -18.09 9.77 16.31
CA ASP A 234 -18.74 8.56 15.79
C ASP A 234 -17.85 7.88 14.75
N LEU A 235 -17.25 8.67 13.84
CA LEU A 235 -16.33 8.12 12.84
C LEU A 235 -15.09 7.47 13.47
N GLN A 236 -14.47 8.12 14.47
CA GLN A 236 -13.34 7.53 15.18
C GLN A 236 -13.76 6.26 15.93
N GLN A 237 -14.90 6.30 16.61
CA GLN A 237 -15.42 5.14 17.34
C GLN A 237 -15.76 3.99 16.40
N PHE A 238 -16.37 4.26 15.24
CA PHE A 238 -16.62 3.26 14.22
C PHE A 238 -15.33 2.62 13.71
N LEU A 239 -14.30 3.41 13.42
CA LEU A 239 -13.01 2.92 12.94
C LEU A 239 -12.27 2.05 13.99
N VAL A 240 -12.61 2.18 15.28
CA VAL A 240 -12.03 1.38 16.37
C VAL A 240 -12.90 0.16 16.71
N ALA A 241 -14.20 0.38 16.90
CA ALA A 241 -15.11 -0.61 17.47
C ALA A 241 -16.14 -1.17 16.49
N GLY A 242 -16.30 -0.56 15.31
CA GLY A 242 -17.25 -1.01 14.30
C GLY A 242 -18.72 -0.68 14.62
N MET A 243 -19.00 0.14 15.61
CA MET A 243 -20.37 0.50 15.99
C MET A 243 -20.79 1.80 15.29
N THR A 244 -21.89 1.76 14.55
CA THR A 244 -22.50 2.95 13.93
C THR A 244 -23.19 3.82 14.97
N PRO A 245 -23.52 5.10 14.68
CA PRO A 245 -24.28 5.96 15.57
C PRO A 245 -25.65 5.39 15.96
N ASP A 246 -26.26 4.59 15.07
CA ASP A 246 -27.57 3.96 15.30
C ASP A 246 -27.46 2.61 16.04
N GLY A 247 -26.25 2.19 16.43
CA GLY A 247 -25.99 0.95 17.16
C GLY A 247 -25.83 -0.29 16.28
N ASP A 248 -25.84 -0.14 14.96
CA ASP A 248 -25.62 -1.23 14.03
C ASP A 248 -24.13 -1.57 13.87
N PHE A 249 -23.86 -2.74 13.27
CA PHE A 249 -22.52 -3.22 12.98
C PHE A 249 -22.22 -3.18 11.47
N PRO A 250 -20.94 -3.05 11.08
CA PRO A 250 -20.55 -3.04 9.69
C PRO A 250 -20.74 -4.42 9.04
N SER A 251 -20.70 -4.43 7.71
CA SER A 251 -20.58 -5.70 6.97
C SER A 251 -19.35 -6.49 7.41
N GLU A 252 -19.39 -7.82 7.24
CA GLU A 252 -18.27 -8.72 7.58
C GLU A 252 -16.92 -8.23 7.01
N THR A 253 -16.91 -7.78 5.75
CA THR A 253 -15.70 -7.26 5.10
C THR A 253 -15.16 -6.01 5.81
N MET A 254 -16.03 -5.06 6.19
CA MET A 254 -15.58 -3.85 6.89
C MET A 254 -15.19 -4.17 8.35
N ALA A 255 -15.87 -5.10 9.01
CA ALA A 255 -15.48 -5.59 10.33
C ALA A 255 -14.06 -6.19 10.31
N GLU A 256 -13.71 -6.92 9.26
CA GLU A 256 -12.36 -7.46 9.08
C GLU A 256 -11.33 -6.33 8.89
N VAL A 257 -11.64 -5.28 8.12
CA VAL A 257 -10.78 -4.09 7.99
C VAL A 257 -10.59 -3.40 9.34
N ILE A 258 -11.65 -3.23 10.11
CA ILE A 258 -11.55 -2.64 11.45
C ILE A 258 -10.64 -3.49 12.34
N ASN A 259 -10.91 -4.78 12.44
CA ASN A 259 -10.16 -5.68 13.30
C ASN A 259 -8.67 -5.79 12.95
N ASN A 260 -8.33 -5.80 11.67
CA ASN A 260 -6.97 -6.00 11.20
C ASN A 260 -6.19 -4.70 10.95
N THR A 261 -6.88 -3.57 10.83
CA THR A 261 -6.28 -2.31 10.37
C THR A 261 -6.63 -1.14 11.30
N THR A 262 -7.83 -0.58 11.19
CA THR A 262 -8.13 0.72 11.80
C THR A 262 -8.14 0.68 13.32
N SER A 263 -8.58 -0.40 13.96
CA SER A 263 -8.50 -0.57 15.42
C SER A 263 -7.06 -0.65 15.96
N LYS A 264 -6.06 -0.78 15.10
CA LYS A 264 -4.64 -0.85 15.47
C LYS A 264 -3.91 0.49 15.29
N LEU A 265 -4.61 1.50 14.78
CA LEU A 265 -4.06 2.84 14.58
C LEU A 265 -4.06 3.65 15.87
N THR A 266 -3.17 4.62 15.94
CA THR A 266 -3.16 5.56 17.08
C THR A 266 -4.37 6.50 17.01
N PRO A 267 -4.82 7.06 18.15
CA PRO A 267 -5.90 8.04 18.16
C PRO A 267 -5.63 9.24 17.24
N GLU A 268 -4.37 9.68 17.14
CA GLU A 268 -3.94 10.79 16.28
C GLU A 268 -4.11 10.46 14.81
N ASP A 269 -3.76 9.23 14.39
CA ASP A 269 -3.92 8.77 13.03
C ASP A 269 -5.41 8.60 12.66
N LEU A 270 -6.24 8.13 13.58
CA LEU A 270 -7.69 8.07 13.39
C LEU A 270 -8.30 9.46 13.25
N ALA A 271 -7.91 10.42 14.10
CA ALA A 271 -8.34 11.80 14.00
C ALA A 271 -7.89 12.44 12.68
N ALA A 272 -6.67 12.15 12.23
CA ALA A 272 -6.15 12.61 10.95
C ALA A 272 -6.96 12.05 9.76
N MET A 273 -7.33 10.76 9.79
CA MET A 273 -8.20 10.17 8.76
C MET A 273 -9.55 10.88 8.69
N VAL A 274 -10.17 11.14 9.84
CA VAL A 274 -11.46 11.88 9.91
C VAL A 274 -11.29 13.29 9.37
N ALA A 275 -10.24 14.01 9.78
CA ALA A 275 -9.95 15.35 9.27
C ALA A 275 -9.82 15.40 7.74
N TYR A 276 -9.18 14.40 7.14
CA TYR A 276 -9.10 14.28 5.70
C TYR A 276 -10.46 14.02 5.05
N LEU A 277 -11.26 13.08 5.58
CA LEU A 277 -12.58 12.77 5.03
C LEU A 277 -13.51 14.00 5.04
N ARG A 278 -13.38 14.90 6.03
CA ARG A 278 -14.19 16.12 6.15
C ARG A 278 -13.87 17.19 5.11
N VAL A 279 -12.65 17.23 4.57
CA VAL A 279 -12.23 18.22 3.57
C VAL A 279 -12.40 17.75 2.12
N LEU A 280 -12.86 16.51 1.92
CA LEU A 280 -13.17 16.01 0.58
C LEU A 280 -14.33 16.79 -0.06
N PRO A 281 -14.38 16.87 -1.40
CA PRO A 281 -15.57 17.35 -2.09
C PRO A 281 -16.79 16.50 -1.71
N ALA A 282 -17.90 17.15 -1.40
CA ALA A 282 -19.17 16.46 -1.13
C ALA A 282 -19.74 15.92 -2.45
N LEU A 283 -19.67 14.62 -2.64
CA LEU A 283 -20.17 13.95 -3.84
C LEU A 283 -21.48 13.22 -3.50
N PRO A 284 -22.51 13.29 -4.35
CA PRO A 284 -23.75 12.54 -4.14
C PRO A 284 -23.50 11.03 -4.27
N ASP A 285 -24.44 10.20 -3.79
CA ASP A 285 -24.42 8.74 -3.94
C ASP A 285 -24.55 8.29 -5.39
#